data_2d6936eec5543fc65507cc9aab7cd355
#
_entry.id   2d6936eec5543fc65507cc9aab7cd355
#
_cell.length_a   1.000
_cell.length_b   1.000
_cell.length_c   1.000
_cell.angle_alpha   90.00
_cell.angle_beta   90.00
_cell.angle_gamma   90.00
#
_symmetry.space_group_name_H-M   'P 1'
#
loop_
_entity.id
_entity.type
_entity.pdbx_description
1 polymer ?
#
loop_
_entity_poly.entity_id
_entity_poly.type
_entity_poly.pdbx_seq_one_letter_code
_entity_poly.pdbx_strand_id
1 'polypeptide(L)'
;RLKQRITAIMRYAVQEDMITHNPANELGGTLITPKRTHYPALELEQIPDLLSRIDAYKGRRLTVLALKLTLLVFIRSSELRFARWPEIDFKNALWVIPPERDEIENVRFSERGSKMRIPHYVPLSHQAIEILKELKDISYDISNGEGLIFIGCHDYRKPMSENTVNKALRLMGYDTQTQICGHGFRTMACSSLVESGIWTEDAIERQMSHKEQNNVRAAYTHKAKHITQRRLMIQWWADYLDANKERHIMPFDFAKML
;
A
#
# COMPACT_ATOMS: atom_id res chain seq x y z
N ARG A 1 22.91 0.14 -5.49
CA ARG A 1 22.52 1.51 -5.86
C ARG A 1 23.72 2.42 -6.16
N LEU A 2 24.77 2.45 -5.31
CA LEU A 2 25.96 3.26 -5.56
C LEU A 2 26.64 2.87 -6.88
N LYS A 3 26.91 1.58 -7.09
CA LYS A 3 27.44 1.06 -8.37
C LYS A 3 26.61 1.52 -9.57
N GLN A 4 25.29 1.38 -9.53
CA GLN A 4 24.41 1.79 -10.62
C GLN A 4 24.56 3.29 -10.96
N ARG A 5 24.69 4.14 -9.93
CA ARG A 5 24.89 5.59 -10.14
C ARG A 5 26.26 5.88 -10.73
N ILE A 6 27.30 5.24 -10.21
CA ILE A 6 28.67 5.41 -10.76
C ILE A 6 28.71 4.94 -12.22
N THR A 7 28.14 3.78 -12.51
CA THR A 7 28.07 3.27 -13.92
C THR A 7 27.32 4.24 -14.82
N ALA A 8 26.24 4.87 -14.36
CA ALA A 8 25.49 5.84 -15.14
C ALA A 8 26.31 7.14 -15.37
N ILE A 9 27.00 7.65 -14.35
CA ILE A 9 27.86 8.84 -14.46
C ILE A 9 29.01 8.57 -15.44
N MET A 10 29.69 7.43 -15.30
CA MET A 10 30.78 7.07 -16.21
C MET A 10 30.31 6.81 -17.64
N ARG A 11 29.09 6.31 -17.82
CA ARG A 11 28.47 6.18 -19.15
C ARG A 11 28.23 7.53 -19.79
N TYR A 12 27.75 8.50 -19.02
CA TYR A 12 27.59 9.86 -19.48
C TYR A 12 28.95 10.48 -19.88
N ALA A 13 29.99 10.29 -19.07
CA ALA A 13 31.34 10.76 -19.40
C ALA A 13 31.91 10.15 -20.69
N VAL A 14 31.58 8.88 -21.01
CA VAL A 14 31.92 8.26 -22.32
C VAL A 14 31.13 8.93 -23.45
N GLN A 15 29.85 9.25 -23.25
CA GLN A 15 29.00 9.90 -24.27
C GLN A 15 29.45 11.32 -24.58
N GLU A 16 30.04 12.02 -23.58
CA GLU A 16 30.61 13.36 -23.72
C GLU A 16 32.10 13.34 -24.14
N ASP A 17 32.64 12.18 -24.56
CA ASP A 17 34.03 11.98 -24.96
C ASP A 17 35.07 12.38 -23.89
N MET A 18 34.67 12.44 -22.62
CA MET A 18 35.56 12.74 -21.50
C MET A 18 36.47 11.59 -21.13
N ILE A 19 36.00 10.36 -21.34
CA ILE A 19 36.76 9.11 -21.15
C ILE A 19 36.44 8.13 -22.28
N THR A 20 37.38 7.26 -22.57
CA THR A 20 37.25 6.29 -23.69
C THR A 20 36.46 5.04 -23.35
N HIS A 21 36.37 4.68 -22.07
CA HIS A 21 35.61 3.51 -21.61
C HIS A 21 35.05 3.74 -20.20
N ASN A 22 34.03 2.95 -19.86
CA ASN A 22 33.39 3.03 -18.54
C ASN A 22 34.04 2.02 -17.57
N PRO A 23 34.94 2.46 -16.65
CA PRO A 23 35.62 1.56 -15.73
C PRO A 23 34.68 0.91 -14.69
N ALA A 24 33.50 1.46 -14.50
CA ALA A 24 32.52 0.89 -13.56
C ALA A 24 31.84 -0.39 -14.10
N ASN A 25 32.00 -0.73 -15.37
CA ASN A 25 31.51 -2.00 -15.92
C ASN A 25 32.25 -3.19 -15.31
N GLU A 26 33.56 -3.06 -15.03
CA GLU A 26 34.39 -4.10 -14.43
C GLU A 26 34.00 -4.44 -12.98
N LEU A 27 33.18 -3.60 -12.34
CA LEU A 27 32.63 -3.88 -11.02
C LEU A 27 31.51 -4.95 -11.04
N GLY A 28 31.26 -5.58 -12.21
CA GLY A 28 30.34 -6.72 -12.33
C GLY A 28 30.86 -7.92 -11.53
N GLY A 29 30.05 -8.47 -10.62
CA GLY A 29 30.42 -9.64 -9.80
C GLY A 29 31.37 -9.39 -8.63
N THR A 30 32.03 -8.24 -8.55
CA THR A 30 32.99 -7.93 -7.45
C THR A 30 32.33 -7.53 -6.14
N LEU A 31 31.09 -7.02 -6.20
CA LEU A 31 30.36 -6.58 -5.00
C LEU A 31 29.40 -7.67 -4.56
N ILE A 32 29.50 -8.04 -3.30
CA ILE A 32 28.52 -8.92 -2.65
C ILE A 32 27.18 -8.20 -2.64
N THR A 33 26.21 -8.75 -3.34
CA THR A 33 24.84 -8.24 -3.33
C THR A 33 24.13 -8.84 -2.12
N PRO A 34 23.66 -8.02 -1.15
CA PRO A 34 22.90 -8.56 -0.04
C PRO A 34 21.65 -9.27 -0.55
N LYS A 35 21.32 -10.41 0.05
CA LYS A 35 20.06 -11.11 -0.26
C LYS A 35 18.89 -10.14 -0.09
N ARG A 36 18.02 -10.09 -1.08
CA ARG A 36 16.74 -9.37 -0.94
C ARG A 36 15.90 -10.09 0.10
N THR A 37 15.58 -9.43 1.19
CA THR A 37 14.59 -9.90 2.15
C THR A 37 13.23 -9.33 1.76
N HIS A 38 12.18 -10.15 1.93
CA HIS A 38 10.81 -9.67 1.83
C HIS A 38 10.50 -8.72 2.99
N TYR A 39 9.54 -7.85 2.83
CA TYR A 39 9.04 -7.05 3.94
C TYR A 39 8.41 -7.98 4.98
N PRO A 40 8.70 -7.76 6.28
CA PRO A 40 8.17 -8.61 7.32
C PRO A 40 6.64 -8.50 7.40
N ALA A 41 5.98 -9.62 7.56
CA ALA A 41 4.54 -9.77 7.72
C ALA A 41 4.28 -10.84 8.79
N LEU A 42 3.21 -10.68 9.55
CA LEU A 42 2.77 -11.69 10.52
C LEU A 42 2.17 -12.91 9.79
N GLU A 43 2.26 -14.05 10.43
CA GLU A 43 1.48 -15.22 10.05
C GLU A 43 -0.01 -14.96 10.29
N LEU A 44 -0.88 -15.63 9.54
CA LEU A 44 -2.33 -15.35 9.57
C LEU A 44 -2.95 -15.65 10.94
N GLU A 45 -2.40 -16.60 11.70
CA GLU A 45 -2.78 -16.96 13.06
C GLU A 45 -2.60 -15.79 14.06
N GLN A 46 -1.78 -14.82 13.71
CA GLN A 46 -1.50 -13.65 14.55
C GLN A 46 -2.44 -12.46 14.27
N ILE A 47 -3.36 -12.58 13.30
CA ILE A 47 -4.34 -11.53 12.97
C ILE A 47 -5.17 -11.11 14.21
N PRO A 48 -5.70 -12.01 15.04
CA PRO A 48 -6.45 -11.62 16.25
C PRO A 48 -5.63 -10.71 17.19
N ASP A 49 -4.38 -11.06 17.46
CA ASP A 49 -3.49 -10.25 18.30
C ASP A 49 -3.23 -8.87 17.70
N LEU A 50 -2.96 -8.80 16.38
CA LEU A 50 -2.77 -7.55 15.66
C LEU A 50 -4.01 -6.63 15.78
N LEU A 51 -5.20 -7.16 15.52
CA LEU A 51 -6.45 -6.41 15.59
C LEU A 51 -6.71 -5.90 17.02
N SER A 52 -6.53 -6.74 18.04
CA SER A 52 -6.64 -6.38 19.45
C SER A 52 -5.68 -5.23 19.82
N ARG A 53 -4.42 -5.30 19.38
CA ARG A 53 -3.43 -4.25 19.63
C ARG A 53 -3.77 -2.95 18.91
N ILE A 54 -4.29 -3.02 17.67
CA ILE A 54 -4.76 -1.82 16.94
C ILE A 54 -5.93 -1.16 17.68
N ASP A 55 -6.87 -1.94 18.19
CA ASP A 55 -8.02 -1.42 18.95
C ASP A 55 -7.62 -0.86 20.31
N ALA A 56 -6.63 -1.46 20.97
CA ALA A 56 -6.08 -0.97 22.24
C ALA A 56 -5.14 0.24 22.10
N TYR A 57 -4.68 0.55 20.87
CA TYR A 57 -3.68 1.60 20.65
C TYR A 57 -4.21 2.99 20.99
N LYS A 58 -3.57 3.68 21.96
CA LYS A 58 -3.96 4.99 22.49
C LYS A 58 -3.34 6.19 21.77
N GLY A 59 -2.89 6.00 20.55
CA GLY A 59 -2.33 7.08 19.74
C GLY A 59 -3.40 8.03 19.18
N ARG A 60 -2.93 9.00 18.37
CA ARG A 60 -3.82 9.94 17.69
C ARG A 60 -4.86 9.21 16.84
N ARG A 61 -6.15 9.66 16.90
CA ARG A 61 -7.24 9.00 16.18
C ARG A 61 -6.96 8.83 14.68
N LEU A 62 -6.43 9.88 14.02
CA LEU A 62 -6.02 9.79 12.61
C LEU A 62 -5.03 8.66 12.34
N THR A 63 -4.10 8.38 13.28
CA THR A 63 -3.14 7.27 13.15
C THR A 63 -3.82 5.91 13.27
N VAL A 64 -4.80 5.77 14.19
CA VAL A 64 -5.60 4.54 14.32
C VAL A 64 -6.38 4.27 13.02
N LEU A 65 -7.03 5.30 12.48
CA LEU A 65 -7.79 5.19 11.23
C LEU A 65 -6.86 4.89 10.04
N ALA A 66 -5.66 5.49 10.01
CA ALA A 66 -4.66 5.18 8.98
C ALA A 66 -4.20 3.72 9.04
N LEU A 67 -3.96 3.17 10.26
CA LEU A 67 -3.62 1.76 10.45
C LEU A 67 -4.73 0.85 9.92
N LYS A 68 -5.97 1.08 10.39
CA LYS A 68 -7.14 0.27 9.99
C LYS A 68 -7.39 0.34 8.49
N LEU A 69 -7.34 1.55 7.90
CA LEU A 69 -7.55 1.69 6.46
C LEU A 69 -6.42 1.04 5.66
N THR A 70 -5.15 1.17 6.11
CA THR A 70 -4.01 0.51 5.45
C THR A 70 -4.21 -1.01 5.38
N LEU A 71 -4.69 -1.61 6.46
CA LEU A 71 -4.97 -3.04 6.54
C LEU A 71 -6.13 -3.44 5.61
N LEU A 72 -7.22 -2.67 5.60
CA LEU A 72 -8.42 -2.96 4.79
C LEU A 72 -8.18 -2.84 3.29
N VAL A 73 -7.50 -1.78 2.84
CA VAL A 73 -7.33 -1.51 1.40
C VAL A 73 -6.00 -2.02 0.83
N PHE A 74 -5.05 -2.35 1.70
CA PHE A 74 -3.71 -2.88 1.42
C PHE A 74 -3.03 -2.29 0.17
N ILE A 75 -3.20 -0.99 -0.05
CA ILE A 75 -2.49 -0.20 -1.07
C ILE A 75 -1.07 0.17 -0.59
N ARG A 76 -0.27 0.80 -1.44
CA ARG A 76 1.08 1.23 -1.05
C ARG A 76 1.03 2.41 -0.09
N SER A 77 2.01 2.46 0.84
CA SER A 77 2.08 3.51 1.86
C SER A 77 2.12 4.93 1.28
N SER A 78 2.77 5.14 0.12
CA SER A 78 2.78 6.44 -0.55
C SER A 78 1.43 6.78 -1.18
N GLU A 79 0.71 5.79 -1.71
CA GLU A 79 -0.62 5.97 -2.28
C GLU A 79 -1.61 6.40 -1.19
N LEU A 80 -1.55 5.77 -0.01
CA LEU A 80 -2.36 6.14 1.14
C LEU A 80 -1.95 7.50 1.73
N ARG A 81 -0.66 7.71 1.96
CA ARG A 81 -0.13 8.91 2.61
C ARG A 81 -0.51 10.21 1.89
N PHE A 82 -0.52 10.19 0.56
CA PHE A 82 -0.82 11.33 -0.30
C PHE A 82 -2.28 11.35 -0.79
N ALA A 83 -3.13 10.49 -0.25
CA ALA A 83 -4.55 10.42 -0.58
C ALA A 83 -5.25 11.77 -0.41
N ARG A 84 -6.12 12.09 -1.37
CA ARG A 84 -6.92 13.31 -1.37
C ARG A 84 -8.40 13.01 -1.45
N TRP A 85 -9.22 13.87 -0.90
CA TRP A 85 -10.67 13.71 -0.86
C TRP A 85 -11.32 13.55 -2.24
N PRO A 86 -10.93 14.29 -3.29
CA PRO A 86 -11.50 14.11 -4.63
C PRO A 86 -11.26 12.73 -5.26
N GLU A 87 -10.34 11.95 -4.70
CA GLU A 87 -10.07 10.58 -5.15
C GLU A 87 -11.13 9.58 -4.68
N ILE A 88 -11.97 9.95 -3.68
CA ILE A 88 -12.94 9.05 -3.02
C ILE A 88 -14.34 9.28 -3.59
N ASP A 89 -14.83 8.29 -4.30
CA ASP A 89 -16.22 8.23 -4.76
C ASP A 89 -17.04 7.42 -3.75
N PHE A 90 -17.66 8.13 -2.79
CA PHE A 90 -18.51 7.51 -1.78
C PHE A 90 -19.76 6.86 -2.37
N LYS A 91 -20.31 7.41 -3.47
CA LYS A 91 -21.51 6.89 -4.13
C LYS A 91 -21.27 5.51 -4.71
N ASN A 92 -20.11 5.33 -5.35
CA ASN A 92 -19.76 4.07 -5.99
C ASN A 92 -18.85 3.18 -5.11
N ALA A 93 -18.55 3.58 -3.86
CA ALA A 93 -17.62 2.92 -2.96
C ALA A 93 -16.31 2.58 -3.69
N LEU A 94 -15.65 3.61 -4.23
CA LEU A 94 -14.46 3.47 -5.05
C LEU A 94 -13.45 4.56 -4.73
N TRP A 95 -12.20 4.18 -4.54
CA TRP A 95 -11.07 5.09 -4.49
C TRP A 95 -10.32 5.04 -5.81
N VAL A 96 -10.23 6.16 -6.49
CA VAL A 96 -9.51 6.27 -7.77
C VAL A 96 -8.19 7.00 -7.54
N ILE A 97 -7.12 6.23 -7.39
CA ILE A 97 -5.77 6.79 -7.23
C ILE A 97 -5.28 7.23 -8.61
N PRO A 98 -5.04 8.54 -8.84
CA PRO A 98 -4.60 9.05 -10.14
C PRO A 98 -3.18 8.61 -10.48
N PRO A 99 -2.75 8.68 -11.74
CA PRO A 99 -1.36 8.41 -12.13
C PRO A 99 -0.37 9.42 -11.51
N GLU A 100 -0.81 10.66 -11.36
CA GLU A 100 -0.05 11.77 -10.79
C GLU A 100 -0.97 12.66 -9.97
N ARG A 101 -0.38 13.44 -9.05
CA ARG A 101 -1.05 14.39 -8.16
C ARG A 101 -0.35 15.73 -8.26
N ASP A 102 -0.99 16.80 -7.83
CA ASP A 102 -0.32 18.09 -7.70
C ASP A 102 0.77 18.03 -6.63
N GLU A 103 1.88 18.72 -6.88
CA GLU A 103 2.98 18.77 -5.94
C GLU A 103 2.58 19.57 -4.69
N ILE A 104 3.02 19.07 -3.53
CA ILE A 104 2.90 19.78 -2.26
C ILE A 104 4.25 20.42 -1.97
N GLU A 105 4.25 21.72 -1.78
CA GLU A 105 5.46 22.51 -1.55
C GLU A 105 6.30 21.94 -0.39
N ASN A 106 7.60 21.76 -0.66
CA ASN A 106 8.57 21.19 0.30
C ASN A 106 8.27 19.76 0.76
N VAL A 107 7.45 19.00 0.01
CA VAL A 107 7.17 17.58 0.27
C VAL A 107 7.63 16.74 -0.91
N ARG A 108 8.75 16.03 -0.72
CA ARG A 108 9.32 15.18 -1.78
C ARG A 108 8.34 14.10 -2.20
N PHE A 109 8.21 13.90 -3.50
CA PHE A 109 7.43 12.83 -4.12
C PHE A 109 5.91 12.96 -3.93
N SER A 110 5.42 14.13 -3.50
CA SER A 110 3.98 14.38 -3.32
C SER A 110 3.20 14.36 -4.64
N GLU A 111 3.90 14.59 -5.75
CA GLU A 111 3.37 14.49 -7.12
C GLU A 111 3.04 13.05 -7.55
N ARG A 112 3.48 12.05 -6.79
CA ARG A 112 3.27 10.65 -7.14
C ARG A 112 1.85 10.21 -6.84
N GLY A 113 1.16 9.78 -7.85
CA GLY A 113 -0.07 9.01 -7.76
C GLY A 113 0.23 7.51 -7.64
N SER A 114 -0.43 6.71 -8.45
CA SER A 114 -0.19 5.26 -8.48
C SER A 114 1.24 4.95 -8.95
N LYS A 115 1.87 3.95 -8.34
CA LYS A 115 3.23 3.54 -8.68
C LYS A 115 3.39 3.16 -10.15
N MET A 116 2.34 2.67 -10.78
CA MET A 116 2.35 2.22 -12.18
C MET A 116 2.09 3.34 -13.18
N ARG A 117 1.88 4.60 -12.72
CA ARG A 117 1.59 5.76 -13.56
C ARG A 117 0.33 5.58 -14.43
N ILE A 118 -0.61 4.76 -14.00
CA ILE A 118 -1.95 4.57 -14.56
C ILE A 118 -2.97 4.64 -13.42
N PRO A 119 -4.23 5.04 -13.67
CA PRO A 119 -5.23 5.09 -12.62
C PRO A 119 -5.39 3.73 -11.93
N HIS A 120 -5.31 3.71 -10.60
CA HIS A 120 -5.55 2.51 -9.81
C HIS A 120 -6.91 2.62 -9.12
N TYR A 121 -7.84 1.77 -9.52
CA TYR A 121 -9.19 1.70 -9.00
C TYR A 121 -9.19 0.74 -7.80
N VAL A 122 -9.51 1.25 -6.61
CA VAL A 122 -9.55 0.47 -5.36
C VAL A 122 -10.98 0.42 -4.86
N PRO A 123 -11.69 -0.71 -4.99
CA PRO A 123 -13.00 -0.88 -4.34
C PRO A 123 -12.87 -0.72 -2.84
N LEU A 124 -13.90 -0.17 -2.21
CA LEU A 124 -13.95 0.08 -0.77
C LEU A 124 -15.01 -0.83 -0.14
N SER A 125 -14.62 -1.53 0.94
CA SER A 125 -15.57 -2.26 1.78
C SER A 125 -16.42 -1.31 2.62
N HIS A 126 -17.49 -1.81 3.21
CA HIS A 126 -18.32 -1.04 4.14
C HIS A 126 -17.48 -0.49 5.31
N GLN A 127 -16.60 -1.31 5.88
CA GLN A 127 -15.71 -0.92 6.95
C GLN A 127 -14.73 0.19 6.54
N ALA A 128 -14.21 0.16 5.32
CA ALA A 128 -13.35 1.21 4.79
C ALA A 128 -14.12 2.53 4.57
N ILE A 129 -15.36 2.45 4.11
CA ILE A 129 -16.24 3.63 3.96
C ILE A 129 -16.52 4.27 5.31
N GLU A 130 -16.82 3.50 6.37
CA GLU A 130 -17.05 4.05 7.72
C GLU A 130 -15.78 4.75 8.26
N ILE A 131 -14.60 4.17 8.06
CA ILE A 131 -13.33 4.83 8.40
C ILE A 131 -13.15 6.15 7.63
N LEU A 132 -13.47 6.16 6.34
CA LEU A 132 -13.36 7.38 5.52
C LEU A 132 -14.36 8.45 5.92
N LYS A 133 -15.58 8.08 6.37
CA LYS A 133 -16.55 9.02 6.94
C LYS A 133 -16.01 9.66 8.21
N GLU A 134 -15.43 8.88 9.13
CA GLU A 134 -14.81 9.42 10.33
C GLU A 134 -13.59 10.30 10.01
N LEU A 135 -12.76 9.92 9.04
CA LEU A 135 -11.66 10.75 8.57
C LEU A 135 -12.15 12.08 7.97
N LYS A 136 -13.35 12.06 7.35
CA LYS A 136 -13.97 13.27 6.80
C LYS A 136 -14.22 14.32 7.88
N ASP A 137 -14.70 13.91 9.06
CA ASP A 137 -14.92 14.79 10.19
C ASP A 137 -13.60 15.39 10.73
N ILE A 138 -12.46 14.74 10.46
CA ILE A 138 -11.13 15.19 10.93
C ILE A 138 -10.43 16.14 9.94
N SER A 139 -10.55 15.92 8.65
CA SER A 139 -9.67 16.58 7.67
C SER A 139 -10.38 17.21 6.46
N TYR A 140 -11.65 16.93 6.23
CA TYR A 140 -12.35 17.40 5.03
C TYR A 140 -12.51 18.92 4.99
N ASP A 141 -13.02 19.51 6.08
CA ASP A 141 -13.30 20.93 6.15
C ASP A 141 -12.03 21.79 6.20
N ILE A 142 -10.92 21.22 6.70
CA ILE A 142 -9.61 21.89 6.76
C ILE A 142 -9.12 22.28 5.36
N SER A 143 -9.53 21.55 4.34
CA SER A 143 -9.08 21.72 2.95
C SER A 143 -10.23 21.98 1.97
N ASN A 144 -11.42 22.35 2.46
CA ASN A 144 -12.63 22.54 1.66
C ASN A 144 -12.92 21.33 0.73
N GLY A 145 -12.61 20.12 1.20
CA GLY A 145 -12.83 18.90 0.45
C GLY A 145 -11.82 18.56 -0.66
N GLU A 146 -10.84 19.42 -0.91
CA GLU A 146 -9.86 19.26 -2.00
C GLU A 146 -8.51 18.69 -1.53
N GLY A 147 -8.27 18.69 -0.22
CA GLY A 147 -6.96 18.41 0.34
C GLY A 147 -6.74 16.95 0.77
N LEU A 148 -5.71 16.81 1.60
CA LEU A 148 -5.23 15.52 2.10
C LEU A 148 -6.25 14.87 3.06
N ILE A 149 -6.43 13.55 2.91
CA ILE A 149 -7.15 12.73 3.89
C ILE A 149 -6.32 12.57 5.16
N PHE A 150 -5.03 12.27 5.01
CA PHE A 150 -4.10 12.02 6.11
C PHE A 150 -3.18 13.21 6.35
N ILE A 151 -3.69 14.20 7.06
CA ILE A 151 -2.99 15.44 7.39
C ILE A 151 -1.90 15.25 8.45
N GLY A 152 -0.86 16.07 8.38
CA GLY A 152 0.20 16.14 9.38
C GLY A 152 -0.28 16.58 10.76
N CYS A 153 0.49 16.30 11.80
CA CYS A 153 0.15 16.69 13.16
C CYS A 153 0.54 18.13 13.51
N HIS A 154 1.55 18.67 12.86
CA HIS A 154 2.07 20.03 13.09
C HIS A 154 1.67 21.02 11.98
N ASP A 155 1.50 20.50 10.77
CA ASP A 155 1.08 21.29 9.61
C ASP A 155 0.08 20.46 8.79
N TYR A 156 -1.18 20.84 8.81
CA TYR A 156 -2.26 20.15 8.12
C TYR A 156 -2.18 20.27 6.58
N ARG A 157 -1.38 21.22 6.05
CA ARG A 157 -1.09 21.35 4.62
C ARG A 157 -0.12 20.27 4.14
N LYS A 158 0.56 19.59 5.06
CA LYS A 158 1.48 18.49 4.77
C LYS A 158 0.85 17.14 5.11
N PRO A 159 1.22 16.07 4.42
CA PRO A 159 0.72 14.75 4.72
C PRO A 159 1.31 14.23 6.04
N MET A 160 0.65 13.25 6.63
CA MET A 160 1.23 12.49 7.75
C MET A 160 2.61 11.95 7.39
N SER A 161 3.47 11.72 8.39
CA SER A 161 4.81 11.16 8.18
C SER A 161 4.72 9.77 7.53
N GLU A 162 5.65 9.47 6.63
CA GLU A 162 5.76 8.14 6.00
C GLU A 162 5.98 7.01 7.02
N ASN A 163 6.53 7.35 8.19
CA ASN A 163 6.77 6.41 9.28
C ASN A 163 5.59 6.28 10.26
N THR A 164 4.47 6.97 10.04
CA THR A 164 3.35 7.00 11.00
C THR A 164 2.84 5.60 11.34
N VAL A 165 2.54 4.77 10.33
CA VAL A 165 2.07 3.40 10.51
C VAL A 165 3.13 2.55 11.22
N ASN A 166 4.38 2.58 10.74
CA ASN A 166 5.46 1.79 11.33
C ASN A 166 5.81 2.25 12.76
N LYS A 167 5.71 3.56 13.05
CA LYS A 167 5.89 4.06 14.43
C LYS A 167 4.79 3.53 15.34
N ALA A 168 3.55 3.52 14.90
CA ALA A 168 2.45 2.97 15.68
C ALA A 168 2.62 1.47 15.93
N LEU A 169 3.02 0.68 14.93
CA LEU A 169 3.35 -0.74 15.10
C LEU A 169 4.44 -0.95 16.17
N ARG A 170 5.51 -0.16 16.15
CA ARG A 170 6.56 -0.23 17.18
C ARG A 170 6.04 0.13 18.58
N LEU A 171 5.16 1.12 18.69
CA LEU A 171 4.55 1.49 19.98
C LEU A 171 3.59 0.41 20.50
N MET A 172 3.04 -0.41 19.61
CA MET A 172 2.24 -1.60 19.98
C MET A 172 3.12 -2.82 20.31
N GLY A 173 4.46 -2.68 20.27
CA GLY A 173 5.40 -3.74 20.65
C GLY A 173 5.92 -4.60 19.51
N TYR A 174 5.65 -4.26 18.26
CA TYR A 174 6.18 -5.02 17.12
C TYR A 174 7.56 -4.50 16.65
N ASP A 175 8.44 -5.42 16.27
CA ASP A 175 9.63 -5.08 15.50
C ASP A 175 9.28 -4.93 14.00
N THR A 176 9.44 -3.71 13.50
CA THR A 176 9.12 -3.43 12.09
C THR A 176 10.21 -3.83 11.08
N GLN A 177 11.32 -4.41 11.55
CA GLN A 177 12.35 -4.98 10.69
C GLN A 177 12.21 -6.49 10.50
N THR A 178 11.65 -7.19 11.51
CA THR A 178 11.62 -8.65 11.54
C THR A 178 10.22 -9.25 11.65
N GLN A 179 9.24 -8.56 12.26
CA GLN A 179 7.91 -9.11 12.51
C GLN A 179 6.86 -8.58 11.54
N ILE A 180 6.61 -7.26 11.53
CA ILE A 180 5.59 -6.66 10.68
C ILE A 180 5.88 -5.19 10.41
N CYS A 181 5.66 -4.75 9.18
CA CYS A 181 5.62 -3.34 8.81
C CYS A 181 4.33 -3.01 8.04
N GLY A 182 4.04 -1.74 7.82
CA GLY A 182 2.84 -1.34 7.08
C GLY A 182 2.75 -1.94 5.67
N HIS A 183 3.88 -2.28 5.04
CA HIS A 183 3.90 -3.01 3.77
C HIS A 183 3.52 -4.49 3.96
N GLY A 184 3.82 -5.07 5.12
CA GLY A 184 3.46 -6.46 5.47
C GLY A 184 1.95 -6.71 5.48
N PHE A 185 1.12 -5.69 5.74
CA PHE A 185 -0.34 -5.82 5.62
C PHE A 185 -0.78 -6.27 4.22
N ARG A 186 -0.04 -5.86 3.18
CA ARG A 186 -0.30 -6.30 1.81
C ARG A 186 0.01 -7.77 1.61
N THR A 187 1.09 -8.25 2.24
CA THR A 187 1.46 -9.67 2.22
C THR A 187 0.39 -10.50 2.93
N MET A 188 -0.05 -10.08 4.12
CA MET A 188 -1.12 -10.76 4.87
C MET A 188 -2.42 -10.84 4.07
N ALA A 189 -2.87 -9.73 3.48
CA ALA A 189 -4.07 -9.71 2.65
C ALA A 189 -3.92 -10.62 1.42
N CYS A 190 -2.80 -10.54 0.71
CA CYS A 190 -2.52 -11.39 -0.45
C CYS A 190 -2.53 -12.87 -0.08
N SER A 191 -1.83 -13.28 1.00
CA SER A 191 -1.81 -14.65 1.48
C SER A 191 -3.21 -15.15 1.84
N SER A 192 -4.00 -14.37 2.59
CA SER A 192 -5.37 -14.74 2.95
C SER A 192 -6.28 -14.93 1.74
N LEU A 193 -6.16 -14.04 0.75
CA LEU A 193 -6.95 -14.12 -0.49
C LEU A 193 -6.58 -15.35 -1.31
N VAL A 194 -5.29 -15.69 -1.40
CA VAL A 194 -4.81 -16.90 -2.09
C VAL A 194 -5.27 -18.15 -1.33
N GLU A 195 -5.06 -18.21 -0.01
CA GLU A 195 -5.43 -19.34 0.83
C GLU A 195 -6.95 -19.56 0.91
N SER A 196 -7.76 -18.56 0.64
CA SER A 196 -9.22 -18.71 0.55
C SER A 196 -9.66 -19.62 -0.60
N GLY A 197 -8.88 -19.70 -1.68
CA GLY A 197 -9.16 -20.52 -2.86
C GLY A 197 -10.32 -20.04 -3.75
N ILE A 198 -10.96 -18.89 -3.44
CA ILE A 198 -12.16 -18.42 -4.16
C ILE A 198 -11.91 -17.24 -5.11
N TRP A 199 -10.72 -16.66 -5.09
CA TRP A 199 -10.38 -15.49 -5.90
C TRP A 199 -9.39 -15.82 -7.00
N THR A 200 -9.57 -15.22 -8.17
CA THR A 200 -8.61 -15.39 -9.27
C THR A 200 -7.33 -14.61 -8.97
N GLU A 201 -6.19 -15.18 -9.36
CA GLU A 201 -4.88 -14.54 -9.25
C GLU A 201 -4.88 -13.15 -9.92
N ASP A 202 -5.55 -13.01 -11.09
CA ASP A 202 -5.66 -11.73 -11.79
C ASP A 202 -6.36 -10.66 -10.97
N ALA A 203 -7.42 -11.00 -10.23
CA ALA A 203 -8.12 -10.05 -9.37
C ALA A 203 -7.23 -9.59 -8.21
N ILE A 204 -6.51 -10.53 -7.59
CA ILE A 204 -5.55 -10.25 -6.51
C ILE A 204 -4.42 -9.35 -7.01
N GLU A 205 -3.76 -9.71 -8.11
CA GLU A 205 -2.66 -8.95 -8.71
C GLU A 205 -3.09 -7.53 -9.13
N ARG A 206 -4.30 -7.39 -9.69
CA ARG A 206 -4.88 -6.08 -10.03
C ARG A 206 -5.15 -5.23 -8.79
N GLN A 207 -5.63 -5.83 -7.69
CA GLN A 207 -5.81 -5.12 -6.43
C GLN A 207 -4.47 -4.69 -5.85
N MET A 208 -3.47 -5.53 -5.93
CA MET A 208 -2.10 -5.24 -5.52
C MET A 208 -1.42 -4.20 -6.43
N SER A 209 -2.04 -3.83 -7.56
CA SER A 209 -1.42 -2.95 -8.56
C SER A 209 -0.03 -3.47 -8.96
N HIS A 210 0.10 -4.78 -9.17
CA HIS A 210 1.31 -5.39 -9.68
C HIS A 210 1.32 -5.34 -11.21
N LYS A 211 2.51 -5.30 -11.79
CA LYS A 211 2.70 -5.36 -13.23
C LYS A 211 2.64 -6.84 -13.66
N GLU A 212 1.82 -7.14 -14.67
CA GLU A 212 1.86 -8.46 -15.31
C GLU A 212 3.29 -8.72 -15.82
N GLN A 213 3.88 -9.81 -15.37
CA GLN A 213 5.26 -10.18 -15.72
C GLN A 213 5.33 -10.85 -17.09
N ASN A 214 4.25 -11.53 -17.49
CA ASN A 214 4.16 -12.15 -18.81
C ASN A 214 3.70 -11.11 -19.84
N ASN A 215 4.61 -10.68 -20.71
CA ASN A 215 4.35 -9.66 -21.73
C ASN A 215 3.23 -10.06 -22.71
N VAL A 216 3.09 -11.35 -23.03
CA VAL A 216 2.02 -11.85 -23.91
C VAL A 216 0.68 -11.71 -23.20
N ARG A 217 0.56 -12.19 -21.94
CA ARG A 217 -0.66 -12.07 -21.15
C ARG A 217 -1.01 -10.59 -20.88
N ALA A 218 -0.02 -9.76 -20.62
CA ALA A 218 -0.21 -8.32 -20.45
C ALA A 218 -0.89 -7.66 -21.65
N ALA A 219 -0.53 -8.05 -22.87
CA ALA A 219 -1.12 -7.49 -24.08
C ALA A 219 -2.63 -7.77 -24.20
N TYR A 220 -3.10 -8.91 -23.70
CA TYR A 220 -4.51 -9.28 -23.76
C TYR A 220 -5.32 -8.85 -22.54
N THR A 221 -4.71 -8.77 -21.36
CA THR A 221 -5.43 -8.52 -20.09
C THR A 221 -5.29 -7.09 -19.55
N HIS A 222 -4.48 -6.23 -20.19
CA HIS A 222 -4.17 -4.89 -19.68
C HIS A 222 -5.40 -3.99 -19.44
N LYS A 223 -6.50 -4.20 -20.17
CA LYS A 223 -7.75 -3.44 -19.99
C LYS A 223 -8.70 -4.05 -18.95
N ALA A 224 -8.49 -5.32 -18.56
CA ALA A 224 -9.37 -5.98 -17.61
C ALA A 224 -9.14 -5.43 -16.19
N LYS A 225 -10.16 -4.85 -15.59
CA LYS A 225 -10.09 -4.24 -14.24
C LYS A 225 -10.57 -5.18 -13.13
N HIS A 226 -11.31 -6.25 -13.47
CA HIS A 226 -11.92 -7.20 -12.52
C HIS A 226 -12.71 -6.52 -11.39
N ILE A 227 -13.32 -5.36 -11.64
CA ILE A 227 -13.91 -4.52 -10.59
C ILE A 227 -14.99 -5.24 -9.80
N THR A 228 -15.89 -5.98 -10.47
CA THR A 228 -16.97 -6.71 -9.78
C THR A 228 -16.40 -7.76 -8.83
N GLN A 229 -15.47 -8.58 -9.29
CA GLN A 229 -14.82 -9.59 -8.47
C GLN A 229 -14.01 -8.95 -7.34
N ARG A 230 -13.29 -7.87 -7.60
CA ARG A 230 -12.51 -7.14 -6.61
C ARG A 230 -13.38 -6.49 -5.55
N ARG A 231 -14.60 -6.03 -5.86
CA ARG A 231 -15.56 -5.54 -4.86
C ARG A 231 -15.92 -6.64 -3.85
N LEU A 232 -16.28 -7.81 -4.35
CA LEU A 232 -16.58 -8.96 -3.50
C LEU A 232 -15.34 -9.38 -2.67
N MET A 233 -14.19 -9.43 -3.31
CA MET A 233 -12.92 -9.80 -2.68
C MET A 233 -12.52 -8.83 -1.54
N ILE A 234 -12.65 -7.53 -1.74
CA ILE A 234 -12.33 -6.53 -0.72
C ILE A 234 -13.34 -6.57 0.43
N GLN A 235 -14.62 -6.79 0.14
CA GLN A 235 -15.61 -6.96 1.20
C GLN A 235 -15.33 -8.24 1.98
N TRP A 236 -15.07 -9.35 1.31
CA TRP A 236 -14.69 -10.61 1.93
C TRP A 236 -13.47 -10.45 2.87
N TRP A 237 -12.44 -9.74 2.41
CA TRP A 237 -11.25 -9.48 3.26
C TRP A 237 -11.60 -8.69 4.52
N ALA A 238 -12.44 -7.68 4.39
CA ALA A 238 -12.87 -6.88 5.53
C ALA A 238 -13.71 -7.69 6.52
N ASP A 239 -14.62 -8.54 6.03
CA ASP A 239 -15.45 -9.43 6.84
C ASP A 239 -14.62 -10.54 7.49
N TYR A 240 -13.59 -11.04 6.78
CA TYR A 240 -12.62 -11.98 7.32
C TYR A 240 -11.84 -11.38 8.50
N LEU A 241 -11.40 -10.12 8.40
CA LEU A 241 -10.76 -9.43 9.51
C LEU A 241 -11.72 -9.27 10.69
N ASP A 242 -12.98 -8.92 10.45
CA ASP A 242 -13.98 -8.79 11.52
C ASP A 242 -14.24 -10.14 12.21
N ALA A 243 -14.34 -11.23 11.46
CA ALA A 243 -14.49 -12.58 12.01
C ALA A 243 -13.28 -13.06 12.81
N ASN A 244 -12.09 -12.54 12.51
CA ASN A 244 -10.84 -12.87 13.21
C ASN A 244 -10.56 -11.98 14.43
N LYS A 245 -11.48 -11.11 14.87
CA LYS A 245 -11.25 -10.26 16.06
C LYS A 245 -11.10 -11.04 17.36
N GLU A 246 -11.84 -12.12 17.51
CA GLU A 246 -11.85 -12.91 18.75
C GLU A 246 -10.95 -14.15 18.67
N ARG A 247 -10.93 -14.81 17.54
CA ARG A 247 -10.15 -16.04 17.31
C ARG A 247 -9.74 -16.16 15.85
N HIS A 248 -8.65 -16.84 15.60
CA HIS A 248 -8.21 -17.16 14.26
C HIS A 248 -9.18 -18.11 13.56
N ILE A 249 -9.54 -17.79 12.34
CA ILE A 249 -10.28 -18.64 11.40
C ILE A 249 -9.44 -18.75 10.13
N MET A 250 -9.22 -19.96 9.64
CA MET A 250 -8.47 -20.16 8.40
C MET A 250 -9.22 -19.52 7.21
N PRO A 251 -8.52 -18.89 6.26
CA PRO A 251 -9.15 -18.26 5.10
C PRO A 251 -10.05 -19.21 4.31
N PHE A 252 -9.59 -20.45 4.09
CA PHE A 252 -10.35 -21.49 3.40
C PHE A 252 -11.64 -21.89 4.13
N ASP A 253 -11.60 -21.96 5.46
CA ASP A 253 -12.79 -22.30 6.26
C ASP A 253 -13.76 -21.14 6.29
N PHE A 254 -13.29 -19.90 6.41
CA PHE A 254 -14.14 -18.71 6.31
C PHE A 254 -14.82 -18.60 4.94
N ALA A 255 -14.10 -18.94 3.86
CA ALA A 255 -14.66 -18.97 2.52
C ALA A 255 -15.84 -19.95 2.33
N LYS A 256 -15.90 -21.02 3.13
CA LYS A 256 -17.02 -22.00 3.10
C LYS A 256 -18.23 -21.56 3.91
N MET A 257 -18.12 -20.51 4.72
CA MET A 257 -19.22 -20.00 5.55
C MET A 257 -20.13 -19.03 4.79
N LEU A 258 -19.69 -18.60 3.60
CA LEU A 258 -20.39 -17.70 2.69
C LEU A 258 -21.10 -18.46 1.58
#